data_33c4bb519d05f293767658e2c8984021
#
_entry.id   33c4bb519d05f293767658e2c8984021
#
_cell.length_a   1.000
_cell.length_b   1.000
_cell.length_c   1.000
_cell.angle_alpha   90.00
_cell.angle_beta   90.00
_cell.angle_gamma   90.00
#
_symmetry.space_group_name_H-M   'P 1'
#
loop_
_entity.id
_entity.type
_entity.pdbx_description
1 polymer ?
#
loop_
_entity_poly.entity_id
_entity_poly.type
_entity_poly.pdbx_seq_one_letter_code
_entity_poly.pdbx_strand_id
1 'polypeptide(L)'
;TKVFHNAMYDVCWIRAVTKKMVKGPIVDTMIAASVIDENRMRYSLDSLAKDYKIGSKNKYDLEEKALDQHGISDPMSNMHKLPHSLIRDYAEQDVNLTLKLWNKFEKIIKTPVKTESKSKKTLENIFNLETRLFPCLVDMRFKGVRIDEKKAETLGKDLEKRKERIVRGIKKRTGIPVEIWAAKSIQDLLVQQDIKDYKKTPKSGQVSLSKNYLESHSNIFLRLIARARQYDKLINVFVDGILKFVHKGRIHAEINQIRSERGGTVTGRF
;
A
#
# COMPACT_ATOMS: atom_id res chain seq x y z
N THR A 1 -10.80 -28.02 -4.46
CA THR A 1 -10.76 -26.57 -4.14
C THR A 1 -9.96 -26.35 -2.89
N LYS A 2 -9.13 -25.33 -2.87
CA LYS A 2 -8.39 -24.87 -1.69
C LYS A 2 -8.94 -23.52 -1.27
N VAL A 3 -9.23 -23.37 0.01
CA VAL A 3 -9.81 -22.14 0.58
C VAL A 3 -8.74 -21.43 1.41
N PHE A 4 -8.56 -20.16 1.13
CA PHE A 4 -7.62 -19.28 1.82
C PHE A 4 -8.33 -18.04 2.34
N HIS A 5 -7.65 -17.31 3.21
CA HIS A 5 -7.97 -15.94 3.55
C HIS A 5 -6.72 -15.08 3.31
N ASN A 6 -6.75 -14.19 2.33
CA ASN A 6 -5.58 -13.51 1.78
C ASN A 6 -4.61 -14.45 1.07
N ALA A 7 -5.13 -15.22 0.11
CA ALA A 7 -4.40 -16.23 -0.65
C ALA A 7 -3.08 -15.72 -1.27
N MET A 8 -3.00 -14.43 -1.60
CA MET A 8 -1.79 -13.82 -2.18
C MET A 8 -0.58 -13.99 -1.25
N TYR A 9 -0.79 -13.87 0.06
CA TYR A 9 0.28 -14.06 1.04
C TYR A 9 0.76 -15.52 1.05
N ASP A 10 -0.14 -16.47 1.30
CA ASP A 10 0.21 -17.88 1.46
C ASP A 10 0.74 -18.51 0.19
N VAL A 11 0.08 -18.27 -0.94
CA VAL A 11 0.48 -18.85 -2.25
C VAL A 11 1.84 -18.29 -2.69
N CYS A 12 2.11 -17.01 -2.46
CA CYS A 12 3.42 -16.45 -2.75
C CYS A 12 4.51 -17.06 -1.87
N TRP A 13 4.27 -17.23 -0.57
CA TRP A 13 5.23 -17.86 0.34
C TRP A 13 5.48 -19.33 -0.02
N ILE A 14 4.42 -20.11 -0.27
CA ILE A 14 4.55 -21.51 -0.73
C ILE A 14 5.43 -21.56 -1.97
N ARG A 15 5.15 -20.70 -2.95
CA ARG A 15 5.94 -20.65 -4.19
C ARG A 15 7.40 -20.21 -3.94
N ALA A 16 7.62 -19.25 -3.08
CA ALA A 16 8.96 -18.74 -2.77
C ALA A 16 9.84 -19.83 -2.13
N VAL A 17 9.27 -20.60 -1.18
CA VAL A 17 9.99 -21.62 -0.43
C VAL A 17 10.11 -22.92 -1.24
N THR A 18 8.99 -23.43 -1.78
CA THR A 18 8.95 -24.76 -2.42
C THR A 18 9.28 -24.73 -3.90
N LYS A 19 9.32 -23.55 -4.53
CA LYS A 19 9.42 -23.35 -5.99
C LYS A 19 8.26 -23.98 -6.77
N LYS A 20 7.18 -24.40 -6.09
CA LYS A 20 6.00 -25.03 -6.70
C LYS A 20 4.79 -24.09 -6.66
N MET A 21 3.97 -24.16 -7.70
CA MET A 21 2.67 -23.49 -7.72
C MET A 21 1.63 -24.32 -6.97
N VAL A 22 0.75 -23.64 -6.25
CA VAL A 22 -0.45 -24.26 -5.67
C VAL A 22 -1.38 -24.67 -6.81
N LYS A 23 -1.63 -25.96 -6.98
CA LYS A 23 -2.47 -26.50 -8.06
C LYS A 23 -3.95 -26.54 -7.66
N GLY A 24 -4.82 -26.46 -8.67
CA GLY A 24 -6.27 -26.55 -8.56
C GLY A 24 -6.97 -25.26 -8.23
N PRO A 25 -8.31 -25.26 -8.11
CA PRO A 25 -9.08 -24.06 -7.81
C PRO A 25 -8.69 -23.48 -6.46
N ILE A 26 -8.38 -22.20 -6.45
CA ILE A 26 -8.04 -21.41 -5.26
C ILE A 26 -9.21 -20.46 -5.00
N VAL A 27 -9.74 -20.50 -3.80
CA VAL A 27 -10.79 -19.60 -3.32
C VAL A 27 -10.20 -18.72 -2.21
N ASP A 28 -10.40 -17.42 -2.33
CA ASP A 28 -10.00 -16.46 -1.31
C ASP A 28 -11.24 -15.81 -0.66
N THR A 29 -11.44 -16.04 0.63
CA THR A 29 -12.55 -15.48 1.38
C THR A 29 -12.47 -13.97 1.53
N MET A 30 -11.27 -13.38 1.39
CA MET A 30 -11.08 -11.94 1.40
C MET A 30 -11.60 -11.31 0.10
N ILE A 31 -11.32 -11.94 -1.05
CA ILE A 31 -11.90 -11.55 -2.34
C ILE A 31 -13.42 -11.78 -2.33
N ALA A 32 -13.89 -12.92 -1.83
CA ALA A 32 -15.31 -13.19 -1.71
C ALA A 32 -16.06 -12.10 -0.89
N ALA A 33 -15.48 -11.70 0.23
CA ALA A 33 -16.04 -10.64 1.07
C ALA A 33 -16.12 -9.28 0.34
N SER A 34 -15.11 -8.94 -0.47
CA SER A 34 -15.12 -7.68 -1.23
C SER A 34 -16.12 -7.69 -2.39
N VAL A 35 -16.38 -8.85 -3.00
CA VAL A 35 -17.43 -9.00 -4.02
C VAL A 35 -18.83 -8.93 -3.40
N ILE A 36 -18.99 -9.37 -2.15
CA ILE A 36 -20.27 -9.30 -1.41
C ILE A 36 -20.55 -7.87 -0.95
N ASP A 37 -19.52 -7.16 -0.48
CA ASP A 37 -19.62 -5.76 0.00
C ASP A 37 -18.31 -5.02 -0.23
N GLU A 38 -18.24 -4.27 -1.31
CA GLU A 38 -17.08 -3.46 -1.72
C GLU A 38 -16.87 -2.21 -0.86
N ASN A 39 -17.87 -1.82 -0.07
CA ASN A 39 -17.81 -0.62 0.76
C ASN A 39 -17.15 -0.86 2.12
N ARG A 40 -16.84 -2.09 2.45
CA ARG A 40 -16.14 -2.41 3.70
C ARG A 40 -14.73 -1.80 3.73
N MET A 41 -14.35 -1.32 4.92
CA MET A 41 -13.00 -0.79 5.16
C MET A 41 -12.03 -1.89 5.61
N ARG A 42 -12.54 -2.99 6.20
CA ARG A 42 -11.75 -4.06 6.80
C ARG A 42 -12.21 -5.43 6.34
N TYR A 43 -11.28 -6.19 5.79
CA TYR A 43 -11.50 -7.56 5.34
C TYR A 43 -10.68 -8.58 6.12
N SER A 44 -10.19 -8.24 7.34
CA SER A 44 -9.45 -9.19 8.17
C SER A 44 -10.34 -10.36 8.60
N LEU A 45 -9.74 -11.54 8.76
CA LEU A 45 -10.47 -12.76 9.14
C LEU A 45 -11.26 -12.57 10.44
N ASP A 46 -10.66 -11.91 11.44
CA ASP A 46 -11.33 -11.66 12.73
C ASP A 46 -12.52 -10.71 12.59
N SER A 47 -12.38 -9.62 11.80
CA SER A 47 -13.51 -8.71 11.56
C SER A 47 -14.66 -9.41 10.85
N LEU A 48 -14.35 -10.16 9.78
CA LEU A 48 -15.38 -10.90 9.04
C LEU A 48 -16.01 -12.00 9.90
N ALA A 49 -15.22 -12.72 10.69
CA ALA A 49 -15.76 -13.78 11.55
C ALA A 49 -16.74 -13.25 12.58
N LYS A 50 -16.46 -12.09 13.19
CA LYS A 50 -17.35 -11.40 14.13
C LYS A 50 -18.62 -10.91 13.44
N ASP A 51 -18.49 -10.19 12.33
CA ASP A 51 -19.61 -9.58 11.61
C ASP A 51 -20.57 -10.65 11.06
N TYR A 52 -20.02 -11.77 10.58
CA TYR A 52 -20.84 -12.89 10.10
C TYR A 52 -21.22 -13.90 11.20
N LYS A 53 -20.89 -13.62 12.48
CA LYS A 53 -21.25 -14.42 13.66
C LYS A 53 -20.83 -15.89 13.56
N ILE A 54 -19.59 -16.14 13.11
CA ILE A 54 -19.03 -17.50 12.98
C ILE A 54 -17.93 -17.81 14.00
N GLY A 55 -17.57 -16.82 14.81
CA GLY A 55 -16.56 -16.89 15.86
C GLY A 55 -15.67 -15.66 15.93
N SER A 56 -14.61 -15.75 16.69
CA SER A 56 -13.58 -14.72 16.82
C SER A 56 -12.22 -15.37 16.96
N LYS A 57 -11.15 -14.64 16.65
CA LYS A 57 -9.79 -15.08 16.93
C LYS A 57 -9.46 -14.87 18.40
N ASN A 58 -8.87 -15.88 19.04
CA ASN A 58 -8.33 -15.74 20.39
C ASN A 58 -6.85 -15.33 20.34
N LYS A 59 -6.60 -14.06 20.01
CA LYS A 59 -5.25 -13.51 19.99
C LYS A 59 -4.66 -13.35 21.39
N TYR A 60 -5.49 -13.03 22.37
CA TYR A 60 -5.06 -12.77 23.73
C TYR A 60 -4.39 -13.99 24.35
N ASP A 61 -4.91 -15.18 24.11
CA ASP A 61 -4.31 -16.42 24.62
C ASP A 61 -2.92 -16.68 24.04
N LEU A 62 -2.71 -16.38 22.75
CA LEU A 62 -1.39 -16.46 22.13
C LEU A 62 -0.44 -15.38 22.65
N GLU A 63 -0.91 -14.14 22.78
CA GLU A 63 -0.11 -12.99 23.26
C GLU A 63 0.31 -13.19 24.72
N GLU A 64 -0.61 -13.62 25.58
CA GLU A 64 -0.36 -13.91 26.99
C GLU A 64 0.67 -15.05 27.16
N LYS A 65 0.44 -16.20 26.53
CA LYS A 65 1.34 -17.35 26.60
C LYS A 65 2.71 -17.06 25.97
N ALA A 66 2.77 -16.29 24.90
CA ALA A 66 4.04 -15.90 24.27
C ALA A 66 4.87 -14.99 25.19
N LEU A 67 4.20 -14.07 25.90
CA LEU A 67 4.87 -13.19 26.84
C LEU A 67 5.34 -13.96 28.09
N ASP A 68 4.43 -14.68 28.75
CA ASP A 68 4.67 -15.32 30.05
C ASP A 68 5.66 -16.49 29.96
N GLN A 69 5.56 -17.30 28.90
CA GLN A 69 6.39 -18.51 28.78
C GLN A 69 7.67 -18.30 27.97
N HIS A 70 7.70 -17.29 27.10
CA HIS A 70 8.80 -17.08 26.14
C HIS A 70 9.36 -15.65 26.11
N GLY A 71 8.81 -14.71 26.91
CA GLY A 71 9.26 -13.32 26.93
C GLY A 71 9.04 -12.55 25.63
N ILE A 72 8.12 -13.00 24.77
CA ILE A 72 7.87 -12.41 23.46
C ILE A 72 6.62 -11.53 23.52
N SER A 73 6.82 -10.21 23.54
CA SER A 73 5.76 -9.21 23.62
C SER A 73 5.00 -8.98 22.29
N ASP A 74 5.60 -9.30 21.16
CA ASP A 74 4.97 -9.23 19.84
C ASP A 74 5.05 -10.58 19.12
N PRO A 75 4.14 -11.52 19.42
CA PRO A 75 4.15 -12.85 18.83
C PRO A 75 3.84 -12.84 17.34
N MET A 76 3.07 -11.85 16.83
CA MET A 76 2.72 -11.78 15.41
C MET A 76 3.95 -11.55 14.53
N SER A 77 4.84 -10.67 14.93
CA SER A 77 6.12 -10.42 14.23
C SER A 77 7.20 -11.47 14.52
N ASN A 78 7.05 -12.23 15.61
CA ASN A 78 8.04 -13.20 16.09
C ASN A 78 7.53 -14.65 16.14
N MET A 79 6.52 -14.98 15.36
CA MET A 79 5.88 -16.29 15.38
C MET A 79 6.87 -17.44 15.13
N HIS A 80 7.91 -17.20 14.30
CA HIS A 80 8.98 -18.16 14.02
C HIS A 80 9.84 -18.56 15.24
N LYS A 81 9.75 -17.80 16.35
CA LYS A 81 10.47 -18.05 17.60
C LYS A 81 9.62 -18.84 18.61
N LEU A 82 8.33 -18.99 18.35
CA LEU A 82 7.41 -19.67 19.23
C LEU A 82 7.42 -21.19 18.97
N PRO A 83 7.17 -22.03 19.99
CA PRO A 83 7.03 -23.47 19.79
C PRO A 83 5.80 -23.81 18.96
N HIS A 84 5.91 -24.87 18.18
CA HIS A 84 4.83 -25.32 17.29
C HIS A 84 3.52 -25.61 18.01
N SER A 85 3.58 -26.13 19.25
CA SER A 85 2.40 -26.40 20.08
C SER A 85 1.57 -25.14 20.36
N LEU A 86 2.23 -24.01 20.56
CA LEU A 86 1.55 -22.74 20.84
C LEU A 86 0.94 -22.13 19.56
N ILE A 87 1.63 -22.28 18.43
CA ILE A 87 1.18 -21.76 17.13
C ILE A 87 0.04 -22.60 16.55
N ARG A 88 0.04 -23.92 16.83
CA ARG A 88 -0.93 -24.88 16.27
C ARG A 88 -2.38 -24.46 16.50
N ASP A 89 -2.72 -24.19 17.75
CA ASP A 89 -4.09 -23.88 18.13
C ASP A 89 -4.60 -22.60 17.46
N TYR A 90 -3.71 -21.60 17.33
CA TYR A 90 -3.98 -20.37 16.59
C TYR A 90 -4.19 -20.64 15.11
N ALA A 91 -3.32 -21.45 14.49
CA ALA A 91 -3.39 -21.77 13.07
C ALA A 91 -4.62 -22.62 12.75
N GLU A 92 -4.97 -23.62 13.59
CA GLU A 92 -6.17 -24.41 13.44
C GLU A 92 -7.45 -23.56 13.53
N GLN A 93 -7.47 -22.59 14.43
CA GLN A 93 -8.59 -21.65 14.53
C GLN A 93 -8.75 -20.82 13.27
N ASP A 94 -7.66 -20.30 12.70
CA ASP A 94 -7.68 -19.54 11.45
C ASP A 94 -8.22 -20.36 10.28
N VAL A 95 -7.80 -21.60 10.13
CA VAL A 95 -8.28 -22.51 9.10
C VAL A 95 -9.78 -22.80 9.26
N ASN A 96 -10.22 -23.08 10.49
CA ASN A 96 -11.62 -23.36 10.79
C ASN A 96 -12.53 -22.15 10.50
N LEU A 97 -12.11 -20.94 10.92
CA LEU A 97 -12.84 -19.71 10.63
C LEU A 97 -12.89 -19.42 9.12
N THR A 98 -11.80 -19.63 8.40
CA THR A 98 -11.72 -19.46 6.96
C THR A 98 -12.69 -20.38 6.22
N LEU A 99 -12.76 -21.64 6.61
CA LEU A 99 -13.68 -22.61 6.01
C LEU A 99 -15.16 -22.27 6.32
N LYS A 100 -15.45 -21.89 7.57
CA LYS A 100 -16.81 -21.44 7.96
C LYS A 100 -17.25 -20.20 7.19
N LEU A 101 -16.34 -19.22 6.99
CA LEU A 101 -16.60 -18.04 6.16
C LEU A 101 -16.94 -18.45 4.73
N TRP A 102 -16.12 -19.31 4.12
CA TRP A 102 -16.37 -19.75 2.75
C TRP A 102 -17.74 -20.42 2.60
N ASN A 103 -18.08 -21.34 3.47
CA ASN A 103 -19.37 -22.01 3.45
C ASN A 103 -20.57 -21.06 3.53
N LYS A 104 -20.39 -19.91 4.16
CA LYS A 104 -21.39 -18.84 4.22
C LYS A 104 -21.38 -17.97 2.98
N PHE A 105 -20.20 -17.56 2.52
CA PHE A 105 -20.03 -16.70 1.36
C PHE A 105 -20.43 -17.38 0.04
N GLU A 106 -20.13 -18.65 -0.12
CA GLU A 106 -20.55 -19.40 -1.29
C GLU A 106 -22.07 -19.36 -1.50
N LYS A 107 -22.83 -19.49 -0.41
CA LYS A 107 -24.29 -19.36 -0.47
C LYS A 107 -24.74 -17.96 -0.88
N ILE A 108 -24.12 -16.91 -0.32
CA ILE A 108 -24.44 -15.52 -0.65
C ILE A 108 -24.11 -15.22 -2.13
N ILE A 109 -22.93 -15.63 -2.59
CA ILE A 109 -22.45 -15.40 -3.96
C ILE A 109 -23.37 -16.07 -4.99
N LYS A 110 -23.88 -17.25 -4.70
CA LYS A 110 -24.82 -18.01 -5.56
C LYS A 110 -26.26 -17.55 -5.46
N THR A 111 -26.61 -16.74 -4.45
CA THR A 111 -27.97 -16.22 -4.30
C THR A 111 -28.24 -15.11 -5.31
N PRO A 112 -29.39 -15.13 -6.01
CA PRO A 112 -29.76 -14.08 -6.94
C PRO A 112 -29.85 -12.72 -6.27
N VAL A 113 -29.19 -11.71 -6.83
CA VAL A 113 -29.27 -10.33 -6.36
C VAL A 113 -30.61 -9.73 -6.78
N LYS A 114 -31.29 -9.06 -5.86
CA LYS A 114 -32.50 -8.29 -6.17
C LYS A 114 -32.13 -7.10 -7.06
N THR A 115 -32.46 -7.18 -8.33
CA THR A 115 -32.28 -6.07 -9.29
C THR A 115 -33.64 -5.75 -9.93
N GLU A 116 -33.80 -4.54 -10.42
CA GLU A 116 -35.00 -4.13 -11.20
C GLU A 116 -35.13 -4.91 -12.51
N SER A 117 -34.07 -5.53 -12.97
CA SER A 117 -34.03 -6.38 -14.17
C SER A 117 -34.62 -7.76 -13.87
N LYS A 118 -35.40 -8.29 -14.82
CA LYS A 118 -35.95 -9.67 -14.76
C LYS A 118 -34.87 -10.78 -14.79
N SER A 119 -33.60 -10.44 -15.02
CA SER A 119 -32.50 -11.41 -15.02
C SER A 119 -32.04 -11.76 -13.61
N LYS A 120 -32.01 -13.05 -13.28
CA LYS A 120 -31.47 -13.58 -12.02
C LYS A 120 -29.93 -13.49 -12.05
N LYS A 121 -29.38 -12.30 -11.81
CA LYS A 121 -27.92 -12.13 -11.71
C LYS A 121 -27.43 -12.56 -10.32
N THR A 122 -26.32 -13.24 -10.27
CA THR A 122 -25.60 -13.60 -9.03
C THR A 122 -24.24 -12.90 -9.01
N LEU A 123 -23.58 -12.88 -7.86
CA LEU A 123 -22.20 -12.39 -7.73
C LEU A 123 -21.17 -13.40 -8.25
N GLU A 124 -21.61 -14.59 -8.63
CA GLU A 124 -20.74 -15.71 -9.00
C GLU A 124 -19.83 -15.38 -10.21
N ASN A 125 -20.35 -14.69 -11.21
CA ASN A 125 -19.55 -14.35 -12.39
C ASN A 125 -18.38 -13.41 -12.05
N ILE A 126 -18.63 -12.41 -11.18
CA ILE A 126 -17.58 -11.47 -10.74
C ILE A 126 -16.58 -12.21 -9.87
N PHE A 127 -17.05 -13.01 -8.92
CA PHE A 127 -16.17 -13.81 -8.07
C PHE A 127 -15.29 -14.79 -8.87
N ASN A 128 -15.86 -15.45 -9.87
CA ASN A 128 -15.13 -16.34 -10.76
C ASN A 128 -14.08 -15.58 -11.61
N LEU A 129 -14.38 -14.36 -12.05
CA LEU A 129 -13.43 -13.51 -12.77
C LEU A 129 -12.22 -13.19 -11.86
N GLU A 130 -12.45 -12.70 -10.65
CA GLU A 130 -11.41 -12.38 -9.68
C GLU A 130 -10.56 -13.62 -9.30
N THR A 131 -11.22 -14.76 -9.10
CA THR A 131 -10.56 -16.04 -8.80
C THR A 131 -9.67 -16.51 -9.95
N ARG A 132 -10.12 -16.36 -11.20
CA ARG A 132 -9.33 -16.71 -12.39
C ARG A 132 -8.18 -15.74 -12.65
N LEU A 133 -8.32 -14.49 -12.26
CA LEU A 133 -7.28 -13.48 -12.37
C LEU A 133 -6.14 -13.71 -11.36
N PHE A 134 -6.45 -14.26 -10.20
CA PHE A 134 -5.50 -14.45 -9.09
C PHE A 134 -4.17 -15.12 -9.49
N PRO A 135 -4.12 -16.25 -10.21
CA PRO A 135 -2.85 -16.85 -10.62
C PRO A 135 -1.99 -15.94 -11.50
N CYS A 136 -2.62 -15.13 -12.35
CA CYS A 136 -1.94 -14.14 -13.17
C CYS A 136 -1.25 -13.08 -12.30
N LEU A 137 -1.93 -12.58 -11.27
CA LEU A 137 -1.37 -11.60 -10.35
C LEU A 137 -0.20 -12.17 -9.53
N VAL A 138 -0.29 -13.44 -9.12
CA VAL A 138 0.84 -14.15 -8.50
C VAL A 138 2.03 -14.21 -9.44
N ASP A 139 1.82 -14.56 -10.71
CA ASP A 139 2.88 -14.59 -11.72
C ASP A 139 3.49 -13.19 -11.97
N MET A 140 2.66 -12.16 -12.07
CA MET A 140 3.12 -10.78 -12.22
C MET A 140 4.00 -10.35 -11.04
N ARG A 141 3.59 -10.65 -9.80
CA ARG A 141 4.37 -10.35 -8.59
C ARG A 141 5.73 -11.06 -8.61
N PHE A 142 5.76 -12.36 -8.97
CA PHE A 142 7.02 -13.12 -9.06
C PHE A 142 7.89 -12.69 -10.22
N LYS A 143 7.33 -12.37 -11.37
CA LYS A 143 8.06 -11.86 -12.52
C LYS A 143 8.65 -10.49 -12.23
N GLY A 144 7.91 -9.63 -11.57
CA GLY A 144 8.26 -8.24 -11.27
C GLY A 144 8.40 -7.38 -12.53
N VAL A 145 8.63 -6.10 -12.32
CA VAL A 145 8.83 -5.11 -13.39
C VAL A 145 10.33 -4.85 -13.56
N ARG A 146 10.82 -4.98 -14.79
CA ARG A 146 12.23 -4.69 -15.11
C ARG A 146 12.52 -3.21 -14.97
N ILE A 147 13.64 -2.88 -14.32
CA ILE A 147 14.14 -1.51 -14.14
C ILE A 147 15.48 -1.38 -14.82
N ASP A 148 15.64 -0.31 -15.57
CA ASP A 148 16.94 0.13 -16.09
C ASP A 148 17.63 0.98 -15.01
N GLU A 149 18.38 0.32 -14.14
CA GLU A 149 19.05 0.94 -12.99
C GLU A 149 20.01 2.04 -13.43
N LYS A 150 20.80 1.80 -14.48
CA LYS A 150 21.77 2.79 -15.00
C LYS A 150 21.08 4.05 -15.51
N LYS A 151 19.97 3.89 -16.22
CA LYS A 151 19.16 5.02 -16.70
C LYS A 151 18.52 5.78 -15.56
N ALA A 152 18.01 5.08 -14.54
CA ALA A 152 17.42 5.69 -13.34
C ALA A 152 18.46 6.50 -12.56
N GLU A 153 19.66 5.95 -12.32
CA GLU A 153 20.76 6.64 -11.66
C GLU A 153 21.23 7.88 -12.45
N THR A 154 21.35 7.74 -13.77
CA THR A 154 21.73 8.86 -14.64
C THR A 154 20.71 9.98 -14.58
N LEU A 155 19.42 9.62 -14.63
CA LEU A 155 18.33 10.58 -14.47
C LEU A 155 18.37 11.27 -13.11
N GLY A 156 18.58 10.53 -12.02
CA GLY A 156 18.73 11.08 -10.68
C GLY A 156 19.85 12.13 -10.60
N LYS A 157 21.03 11.80 -11.12
CA LYS A 157 22.19 12.72 -11.19
C LYS A 157 21.89 13.98 -12.02
N ASP A 158 21.18 13.85 -13.14
CA ASP A 158 20.80 15.02 -13.96
C ASP A 158 19.78 15.91 -13.24
N LEU A 159 18.77 15.31 -12.61
CA LEU A 159 17.80 16.04 -11.83
C LEU A 159 18.44 16.77 -10.63
N GLU A 160 19.39 16.14 -9.93
CA GLU A 160 20.14 16.77 -8.85
C GLU A 160 20.92 17.99 -9.33
N LYS A 161 21.66 17.86 -10.42
CA LYS A 161 22.37 19.00 -11.04
C LYS A 161 21.44 20.16 -11.43
N ARG A 162 20.24 19.84 -11.92
CA ARG A 162 19.22 20.86 -12.25
C ARG A 162 18.69 21.54 -11.00
N LYS A 163 18.39 20.78 -9.94
CA LYS A 163 17.96 21.32 -8.63
C LYS A 163 19.02 22.25 -8.06
N GLU A 164 20.26 21.79 -7.98
CA GLU A 164 21.37 22.60 -7.48
C GLU A 164 21.60 23.88 -8.29
N ARG A 165 21.49 23.80 -9.63
CA ARG A 165 21.62 24.99 -10.50
C ARG A 165 20.56 26.04 -10.16
N ILE A 166 19.33 25.62 -9.88
CA ILE A 166 18.26 26.52 -9.44
C ILE A 166 18.60 27.15 -8.10
N VAL A 167 18.94 26.35 -7.09
CA VAL A 167 19.25 26.83 -5.73
C VAL A 167 20.44 27.81 -5.75
N ARG A 168 21.51 27.44 -6.46
CA ARG A 168 22.67 28.32 -6.65
C ARG A 168 22.31 29.62 -7.40
N GLY A 169 21.44 29.51 -8.40
CA GLY A 169 20.95 30.65 -9.17
C GLY A 169 20.14 31.65 -8.34
N ILE A 170 19.31 31.15 -7.41
CA ILE A 170 18.58 31.99 -6.45
C ILE A 170 19.58 32.69 -5.53
N LYS A 171 20.49 31.94 -4.89
CA LYS A 171 21.52 32.53 -4.00
C LYS A 171 22.37 33.60 -4.69
N LYS A 172 22.80 33.35 -5.93
CA LYS A 172 23.62 34.31 -6.70
C LYS A 172 22.88 35.63 -6.95
N ARG A 173 21.55 35.61 -7.14
CA ARG A 173 20.76 36.80 -7.49
C ARG A 173 20.23 37.55 -6.27
N THR A 174 19.96 36.83 -5.17
CA THR A 174 19.33 37.38 -3.97
C THR A 174 20.29 37.52 -2.79
N GLY A 175 21.45 36.84 -2.82
CA GLY A 175 22.36 36.72 -1.67
C GLY A 175 21.87 35.70 -0.62
N ILE A 176 20.61 35.21 -0.70
CA ILE A 176 19.99 34.36 0.31
C ILE A 176 20.16 32.89 -0.05
N PRO A 177 20.76 32.07 0.83
CA PRO A 177 20.77 30.61 0.67
C PRO A 177 19.37 30.07 0.97
N VAL A 178 18.75 29.40 -0.01
CA VAL A 178 17.39 28.87 0.13
C VAL A 178 17.43 27.35 0.33
N GLU A 179 16.87 26.91 1.45
CA GLU A 179 16.51 25.51 1.67
C GLU A 179 15.05 25.32 1.22
N ILE A 180 14.90 24.59 0.13
CA ILE A 180 13.62 24.51 -0.61
C ILE A 180 12.42 23.98 0.18
N TRP A 181 12.65 23.23 1.27
CA TRP A 181 11.59 22.68 2.14
C TRP A 181 11.44 23.44 3.47
N ALA A 182 12.41 24.27 3.84
CA ALA A 182 12.37 25.02 5.08
C ALA A 182 11.57 26.33 4.91
N ALA A 183 10.41 26.42 5.55
CA ALA A 183 9.55 27.59 5.49
C ALA A 183 10.27 28.88 5.96
N LYS A 184 11.11 28.78 7.00
CA LYS A 184 11.89 29.89 7.53
C LYS A 184 12.88 30.45 6.49
N SER A 185 13.64 29.57 5.81
CA SER A 185 14.60 29.97 4.77
C SER A 185 13.92 30.69 3.59
N ILE A 186 12.71 30.24 3.22
CA ILE A 186 11.94 30.88 2.14
C ILE A 186 11.31 32.17 2.62
N GLN A 187 10.97 32.31 3.90
CA GLN A 187 10.44 33.54 4.48
C GLN A 187 11.43 34.72 4.34
N ASP A 188 12.73 34.49 4.51
CA ASP A 188 13.75 35.52 4.33
C ASP A 188 13.76 36.04 2.88
N LEU A 189 13.56 35.14 1.91
CA LEU A 189 13.41 35.48 0.50
C LEU A 189 12.11 36.27 0.24
N LEU A 190 10.99 35.88 0.87
CA LEU A 190 9.71 36.62 0.74
C LEU A 190 9.83 38.06 1.25
N VAL A 191 10.46 38.24 2.41
CA VAL A 191 10.72 39.59 3.00
C VAL A 191 11.58 40.41 2.05
N GLN A 192 12.69 39.87 1.56
CA GLN A 192 13.58 40.62 0.64
C GLN A 192 12.86 41.02 -0.65
N GLN A 193 11.95 40.15 -1.15
CA GLN A 193 11.20 40.40 -2.40
C GLN A 193 9.90 41.18 -2.19
N ASP A 194 9.65 41.72 -0.98
CA ASP A 194 8.42 42.41 -0.54
C ASP A 194 7.11 41.65 -0.88
N ILE A 195 7.15 40.31 -0.78
CA ILE A 195 5.99 39.46 -1.03
C ILE A 195 5.20 39.30 0.27
N LYS A 196 3.95 39.75 0.30
CA LYS A 196 3.07 39.74 1.48
C LYS A 196 1.81 38.91 1.34
N ASP A 197 1.49 38.43 0.15
CA ASP A 197 0.26 37.71 -0.21
C ASP A 197 0.25 36.21 0.13
N TYR A 198 1.06 35.80 1.10
CA TYR A 198 1.13 34.42 1.55
C TYR A 198 0.21 34.11 2.74
N LYS A 199 -0.32 32.89 2.79
CA LYS A 199 -1.09 32.38 3.93
C LYS A 199 -0.15 31.87 5.02
N LYS A 200 -0.60 31.97 6.28
CA LYS A 200 0.06 31.35 7.43
C LYS A 200 -0.67 30.09 7.86
N THR A 201 0.07 29.11 8.36
CA THR A 201 -0.53 27.88 8.91
C THR A 201 -1.20 28.18 10.25
N PRO A 202 -2.44 27.73 10.51
CA PRO A 202 -3.19 28.08 11.73
C PRO A 202 -2.48 27.66 13.02
N LYS A 203 -1.78 26.51 13.00
CA LYS A 203 -1.14 25.95 14.21
C LYS A 203 0.22 26.54 14.54
N SER A 204 1.05 26.87 13.56
CA SER A 204 2.44 27.27 13.79
C SER A 204 2.75 28.70 13.38
N GLY A 205 1.80 29.42 12.76
CA GLY A 205 2.00 30.76 12.23
C GLY A 205 3.03 30.85 11.08
N GLN A 206 3.59 29.75 10.64
CA GLN A 206 4.57 29.70 9.56
C GLN A 206 3.93 29.93 8.20
N VAL A 207 4.73 30.38 7.25
CA VAL A 207 4.29 30.58 5.85
C VAL A 207 3.82 29.28 5.24
N SER A 208 2.61 29.29 4.68
CA SER A 208 2.05 28.16 3.94
C SER A 208 2.46 28.21 2.48
N LEU A 209 3.43 27.39 2.10
CA LEU A 209 4.01 27.33 0.75
C LEU A 209 3.46 26.12 -0.02
N SER A 210 2.15 26.16 -0.31
CA SER A 210 1.52 25.12 -1.10
C SER A 210 2.08 25.07 -2.53
N LYS A 211 1.99 23.90 -3.17
CA LYS A 211 2.45 23.72 -4.56
C LYS A 211 1.78 24.75 -5.48
N ASN A 212 0.45 24.88 -5.39
CA ASN A 212 -0.31 25.79 -6.25
C ASN A 212 0.10 27.25 -6.05
N TYR A 213 0.32 27.67 -4.80
CA TYR A 213 0.78 29.02 -4.50
C TYR A 213 2.14 29.31 -5.16
N LEU A 214 3.11 28.41 -4.99
CA LEU A 214 4.45 28.58 -5.58
C LEU A 214 4.45 28.57 -7.10
N GLU A 215 3.64 27.69 -7.73
CA GLU A 215 3.60 27.54 -9.19
C GLU A 215 2.86 28.70 -9.88
N SER A 216 1.78 29.21 -9.28
CA SER A 216 0.96 30.27 -9.87
C SER A 216 1.45 31.70 -9.55
N HIS A 217 2.39 31.86 -8.63
CA HIS A 217 2.85 33.18 -8.22
C HIS A 217 3.62 33.90 -9.32
N SER A 218 3.46 35.24 -9.42
CA SER A 218 4.14 36.09 -10.41
C SER A 218 5.66 36.13 -10.22
N ASN A 219 6.13 36.03 -8.98
CA ASN A 219 7.56 36.09 -8.66
C ASN A 219 8.31 34.85 -9.18
N ILE A 220 9.39 35.09 -9.93
CA ILE A 220 10.19 34.07 -10.58
C ILE A 220 10.88 33.14 -9.57
N PHE A 221 11.33 33.65 -8.43
CA PHE A 221 12.04 32.84 -7.43
C PHE A 221 11.12 31.80 -6.77
N LEU A 222 9.85 32.14 -6.52
CA LEU A 222 8.88 31.17 -5.99
C LEU A 222 8.58 30.05 -6.99
N ARG A 223 8.44 30.36 -8.26
CA ARG A 223 8.30 29.34 -9.33
C ARG A 223 9.55 28.47 -9.45
N LEU A 224 10.75 29.05 -9.29
CA LEU A 224 11.99 28.29 -9.28
C LEU A 224 12.08 27.35 -8.08
N ILE A 225 11.62 27.77 -6.89
CA ILE A 225 11.53 26.90 -5.71
C ILE A 225 10.54 25.76 -5.96
N ALA A 226 9.36 26.04 -6.56
CA ALA A 226 8.42 25.00 -6.94
C ALA A 226 9.08 23.95 -7.85
N ARG A 227 9.82 24.39 -8.85
CA ARG A 227 10.52 23.50 -9.78
C ARG A 227 11.65 22.71 -9.12
N ALA A 228 12.40 23.32 -8.20
CA ALA A 228 13.41 22.60 -7.42
C ALA A 228 12.76 21.51 -6.52
N ARG A 229 11.60 21.81 -5.88
CA ARG A 229 10.81 20.82 -5.12
C ARG A 229 10.30 19.66 -6.01
N GLN A 230 9.91 19.96 -7.25
CA GLN A 230 9.52 18.90 -8.20
C GLN A 230 10.70 17.97 -8.51
N TYR A 231 11.90 18.53 -8.78
CA TYR A 231 13.08 17.71 -9.01
C TYR A 231 13.44 16.88 -7.78
N ASP A 232 13.44 17.49 -6.61
CA ASP A 232 13.72 16.80 -5.35
C ASP A 232 12.74 15.64 -5.10
N LYS A 233 11.45 15.87 -5.34
CA LYS A 233 10.44 14.81 -5.23
C LYS A 233 10.66 13.70 -6.27
N LEU A 234 11.03 14.03 -7.51
CA LEU A 234 11.32 13.03 -8.53
C LEU A 234 12.53 12.18 -8.13
N ILE A 235 13.56 12.76 -7.54
CA ILE A 235 14.73 12.05 -7.06
C ILE A 235 14.33 11.13 -5.90
N ASN A 236 13.88 11.70 -4.79
CA ASN A 236 13.68 10.97 -3.53
C ASN A 236 12.56 9.93 -3.61
N VAL A 237 11.45 10.24 -4.30
CA VAL A 237 10.27 9.37 -4.33
C VAL A 237 10.32 8.38 -5.49
N PHE A 238 10.72 8.83 -6.68
CA PHE A 238 10.66 8.00 -7.88
C PHE A 238 11.98 7.36 -8.24
N VAL A 239 13.13 8.06 -8.16
CA VAL A 239 14.42 7.44 -8.49
C VAL A 239 14.91 6.60 -7.31
N ASP A 240 15.22 7.22 -6.18
CA ASP A 240 15.79 6.53 -5.01
C ASP A 240 14.77 5.59 -4.37
N GLY A 241 13.48 6.02 -4.29
CA GLY A 241 12.39 5.18 -3.78
C GLY A 241 12.20 3.91 -4.60
N ILE A 242 12.37 3.97 -5.93
CA ILE A 242 12.29 2.81 -6.82
C ILE A 242 13.56 1.96 -6.71
N LEU A 243 14.75 2.56 -6.82
CA LEU A 243 16.02 1.84 -6.77
C LEU A 243 16.23 1.07 -5.48
N LYS A 244 15.73 1.58 -4.35
CA LYS A 244 15.77 0.92 -3.03
C LYS A 244 15.13 -0.47 -3.03
N PHE A 245 14.12 -0.70 -3.88
CA PHE A 245 13.37 -1.97 -3.94
C PHE A 245 13.78 -2.85 -5.12
N VAL A 246 14.81 -2.47 -5.88
CA VAL A 246 15.28 -3.31 -6.98
C VAL A 246 16.00 -4.53 -6.45
N HIS A 247 15.59 -5.70 -6.91
CA HIS A 247 16.25 -6.98 -6.67
C HIS A 247 16.51 -7.66 -8.01
N LYS A 248 17.78 -7.90 -8.33
CA LYS A 248 18.19 -8.52 -9.60
C LYS A 248 17.61 -7.84 -10.84
N GLY A 249 17.63 -6.50 -10.86
CA GLY A 249 17.14 -5.69 -11.97
C GLY A 249 15.61 -5.59 -12.07
N ARG A 250 14.87 -5.99 -11.03
CA ARG A 250 13.40 -5.97 -11.01
C ARG A 250 12.84 -5.47 -9.70
N ILE A 251 11.64 -4.91 -9.77
CA ILE A 251 10.81 -4.56 -8.61
C ILE A 251 9.64 -5.53 -8.54
N HIS A 252 9.39 -6.03 -7.34
CA HIS A 252 8.29 -6.92 -7.02
C HIS A 252 7.25 -6.18 -6.19
N ALA A 253 6.37 -5.46 -6.87
CA ALA A 253 5.31 -4.70 -6.22
C ALA A 253 4.21 -5.61 -5.64
N GLU A 254 3.55 -5.14 -4.59
CA GLU A 254 2.30 -5.75 -4.15
C GLU A 254 1.17 -5.33 -5.10
N ILE A 255 0.38 -6.32 -5.51
CA ILE A 255 -0.76 -6.13 -6.40
C ILE A 255 -2.01 -6.41 -5.58
N ASN A 256 -2.78 -5.36 -5.30
CA ASN A 256 -3.94 -5.45 -4.42
C ASN A 256 -5.23 -5.56 -5.24
N GLN A 257 -5.87 -6.74 -5.25
CA GLN A 257 -7.18 -6.94 -5.89
C GLN A 257 -8.31 -6.24 -5.17
N ILE A 258 -8.13 -5.92 -3.89
CA ILE A 258 -9.16 -5.34 -3.04
C ILE A 258 -8.63 -4.10 -2.32
N ARG A 259 -9.55 -3.22 -1.92
CA ARG A 259 -9.24 -2.14 -1.01
C ARG A 259 -8.91 -2.69 0.38
N SER A 260 -7.84 -2.17 0.98
CA SER A 260 -7.48 -2.44 2.37
C SER A 260 -6.98 -1.16 3.04
N GLU A 261 -6.73 -1.21 4.34
CA GLU A 261 -6.11 -0.10 5.08
C GLU A 261 -4.70 0.24 4.54
N ARG A 262 -4.05 -0.69 3.84
CA ARG A 262 -2.69 -0.55 3.30
C ARG A 262 -2.64 -0.18 1.82
N GLY A 263 -3.77 -0.06 1.14
CA GLY A 263 -3.84 0.28 -0.27
C GLY A 263 -4.97 -0.41 -1.02
N GLY A 264 -4.90 -0.38 -2.34
CA GLY A 264 -5.95 -0.89 -3.21
C GLY A 264 -7.07 0.12 -3.46
N THR A 265 -8.02 -0.26 -4.30
CA THR A 265 -9.16 0.60 -4.68
C THR A 265 -10.47 -0.16 -4.62
N VAL A 266 -11.58 0.56 -4.42
CA VAL A 266 -12.95 0.00 -4.49
C VAL A 266 -13.34 -0.32 -5.94
N THR A 267 -12.66 0.27 -6.91
CA THR A 267 -13.03 0.23 -8.34
C THR A 267 -12.41 -0.93 -9.11
N GLY A 268 -11.78 -1.91 -8.44
CA GLY A 268 -11.12 -3.05 -9.08
C GLY A 268 -9.85 -2.69 -9.87
N ARG A 269 -9.20 -1.56 -9.56
CA ARG A 269 -7.86 -1.22 -10.06
C ARG A 269 -6.80 -1.78 -9.10
N PHE A 270 -5.70 -2.23 -9.66
CA PHE A 270 -4.57 -2.78 -8.89
C PHE A 270 -3.56 -1.69 -8.54
#